data_dc14bd19f5d22e87b2fe37d2417acf39
#
_entry.id   dc14bd19f5d22e87b2fe37d2417acf39
#
_cell.length_a   1.000
_cell.length_b   1.000
_cell.length_c   1.000
_cell.angle_alpha   90.00
_cell.angle_beta   90.00
_cell.angle_gamma   90.00
#
_symmetry.space_group_name_H-M   'P 1'
#
loop_
_entity.id
_entity.type
_entity.pdbx_description
1 polymer ?
#
loop_
_entity_poly.entity_id
_entity_poly.type
_entity_poly.pdbx_seq_one_letter_code
_entity_poly.pdbx_strand_id
1 'polypeptide(L)'
;MGKKIVLDTNVIISAFGWQGAPHEIFKKCISGHLNLILSPPLLSELKRVLAYPKFNFNQDEIDEFLAIIIETVEIVEPELTINLIPQDSSDNRVLECAVTADCEFIISGDKHLLEIKEFGDIKILAPDNFLKLL
;
A
#
# COMPACT_ATOMS: atom_id res chain seq x y z
N MET A 1 18.59 1.35 6.84
CA MET A 1 17.36 2.11 6.61
C MET A 1 16.75 1.70 5.30
N GLY A 2 15.51 1.30 5.37
CA GLY A 2 14.80 0.83 4.20
C GLY A 2 14.21 1.97 3.38
N LYS A 3 13.91 1.68 2.12
CA LYS A 3 13.17 2.60 1.26
C LYS A 3 11.77 2.80 1.82
N LYS A 4 11.26 4.02 1.74
CA LYS A 4 9.90 4.34 2.13
C LYS A 4 8.96 4.06 0.98
N ILE A 5 7.94 3.26 1.21
CA ILE A 5 6.98 2.87 0.18
C ILE A 5 5.55 2.93 0.70
N VAL A 6 4.61 3.11 -0.22
CA VAL A 6 3.19 2.89 0.02
C VAL A 6 2.76 1.69 -0.81
N LEU A 7 2.03 0.77 -0.21
CA LEU A 7 1.37 -0.32 -0.92
C LEU A 7 -0.11 0.02 -1.05
N ASP A 8 -0.62 -0.06 -2.27
CA ASP A 8 -2.05 0.09 -2.52
C ASP A 8 -2.82 -1.03 -1.80
N THR A 9 -4.06 -0.77 -1.42
CA THR A 9 -4.89 -1.70 -0.67
C THR A 9 -4.93 -3.10 -1.30
N ASN A 10 -5.13 -3.19 -2.61
CA ASN A 10 -5.20 -4.50 -3.27
C ASN A 10 -3.88 -5.25 -3.23
N VAL A 11 -2.75 -4.55 -3.21
CA VAL A 11 -1.44 -5.18 -3.07
C VAL A 11 -1.30 -5.77 -1.67
N ILE A 12 -1.73 -5.05 -0.64
CA ILE A 12 -1.69 -5.55 0.75
C ILE A 12 -2.58 -6.78 0.89
N ILE A 13 -3.77 -6.75 0.32
CA ILE A 13 -4.70 -7.87 0.37
C ILE A 13 -4.11 -9.09 -0.35
N SER A 14 -3.47 -8.87 -1.50
CA SER A 14 -2.80 -9.95 -2.22
C SER A 14 -1.66 -10.54 -1.39
N ALA A 15 -0.94 -9.70 -0.66
CA ALA A 15 0.13 -10.16 0.22
C ALA A 15 -0.40 -11.04 1.35
N PHE A 16 -1.58 -10.71 1.86
CA PHE A 16 -2.22 -11.48 2.93
C PHE A 16 -2.78 -12.82 2.43
N GLY A 17 -3.47 -12.81 1.30
CA GLY A 17 -4.25 -13.96 0.85
C GLY A 17 -3.51 -14.94 -0.05
N TRP A 18 -2.42 -14.55 -0.67
CA TRP A 18 -1.77 -15.36 -1.69
C TRP A 18 -0.25 -15.25 -1.65
N GLN A 19 0.43 -16.24 -2.24
CA GLN A 19 1.87 -16.19 -2.48
C GLN A 19 2.13 -15.34 -3.74
N GLY A 20 3.33 -14.81 -3.86
CA GLY A 20 3.74 -14.03 -5.03
C GLY A 20 4.48 -12.75 -4.64
N ALA A 21 4.66 -11.86 -5.61
CA ALA A 21 5.43 -10.64 -5.41
C ALA A 21 4.89 -9.76 -4.27
N PRO A 22 3.57 -9.51 -4.15
CA PRO A 22 3.06 -8.74 -3.00
C PRO A 22 3.44 -9.35 -1.66
N HIS A 23 3.35 -10.66 -1.54
CA HIS A 23 3.71 -11.39 -0.31
C HIS A 23 5.19 -11.20 0.02
N GLU A 24 6.06 -11.34 -0.97
CA GLU A 24 7.51 -11.18 -0.78
C GLU A 24 7.87 -9.75 -0.39
N ILE A 25 7.23 -8.76 -1.00
CA ILE A 25 7.44 -7.35 -0.64
C ILE A 25 7.00 -7.10 0.80
N PHE A 26 5.84 -7.61 1.19
CA PHE A 26 5.31 -7.41 2.54
C PHE A 26 6.22 -8.06 3.59
N LYS A 27 6.79 -9.23 3.31
CA LYS A 27 7.77 -9.86 4.19
C LYS A 27 8.96 -8.95 4.44
N LYS A 28 9.40 -8.21 3.42
CA LYS A 28 10.51 -7.26 3.57
C LYS A 28 10.12 -6.05 4.40
N CYS A 29 8.85 -5.68 4.38
CA CYS A 29 8.34 -4.64 5.28
C CYS A 29 8.36 -5.11 6.73
N ILE A 30 7.91 -6.34 6.99
CA ILE A 30 7.91 -6.92 8.34
C ILE A 30 9.33 -7.01 8.89
N SER A 31 10.28 -7.40 8.06
CA SER A 31 11.68 -7.58 8.50
C SER A 31 12.46 -6.27 8.64
N GLY A 32 11.86 -5.14 8.26
CA GLY A 32 12.50 -3.84 8.38
C GLY A 32 13.38 -3.44 7.20
N HIS A 33 13.44 -4.26 6.15
CA HIS A 33 14.21 -3.91 4.95
C HIS A 33 13.51 -2.84 4.12
N LEU A 34 12.20 -2.70 4.28
CA LEU A 34 11.40 -1.65 3.66
C LEU A 34 10.57 -0.98 4.74
N ASN A 35 10.34 0.32 4.59
CA ASN A 35 9.48 1.08 5.49
C ASN A 35 8.13 1.29 4.82
N LEU A 36 7.12 0.59 5.30
CA LEU A 36 5.76 0.72 4.79
C LEU A 36 5.06 1.89 5.46
N ILE A 37 4.55 2.81 4.66
CA ILE A 37 3.84 3.99 5.13
C ILE A 37 2.37 3.86 4.76
N LEU A 38 1.48 4.16 5.68
CA LEU A 38 0.06 4.26 5.41
C LEU A 38 -0.49 5.53 6.07
N SER A 39 -1.69 5.92 5.68
CA SER A 39 -2.43 7.02 6.30
C SER A 39 -3.72 6.48 6.89
N PRO A 40 -4.39 7.23 7.79
CA PRO A 40 -5.67 6.79 8.33
C PRO A 40 -6.72 6.45 7.26
N PRO A 41 -6.90 7.23 6.19
CA PRO A 41 -7.84 6.83 5.12
C PRO A 41 -7.49 5.50 4.46
N LEU A 42 -6.20 5.25 4.21
CA LEU A 42 -5.76 4.00 3.60
C LEU A 42 -5.96 2.82 4.55
N LEU A 43 -5.69 3.02 5.84
CA LEU A 43 -5.91 1.97 6.83
C LEU A 43 -7.40 1.64 6.97
N SER A 44 -8.27 2.66 6.94
CA SER A 44 -9.72 2.46 6.98
C SER A 44 -10.21 1.68 5.76
N GLU A 45 -9.69 2.01 4.58
CA GLU A 45 -10.03 1.27 3.37
C GLU A 45 -9.59 -0.19 3.46
N LEU A 46 -8.38 -0.43 3.95
CA LEU A 46 -7.87 -1.79 4.11
C LEU A 46 -8.78 -2.62 5.01
N LYS A 47 -9.19 -2.07 6.15
CA LYS A 47 -10.10 -2.75 7.08
C LYS A 47 -11.42 -3.10 6.41
N ARG A 48 -11.98 -2.15 5.64
CA ARG A 48 -13.25 -2.34 4.96
C ARG A 48 -13.15 -3.43 3.89
N VAL A 49 -12.12 -3.37 3.07
CA VAL A 49 -11.95 -4.30 1.94
C VAL A 49 -11.62 -5.71 2.40
N LEU A 50 -10.84 -5.86 3.47
CA LEU A 50 -10.56 -7.18 4.06
C LEU A 50 -11.83 -7.92 4.47
N ALA A 51 -12.88 -7.17 4.84
CA ALA A 51 -14.15 -7.75 5.26
C ALA A 51 -15.10 -8.05 4.11
N TYR A 52 -14.72 -7.79 2.85
CA TYR A 52 -15.59 -8.06 1.70
C TYR A 52 -15.85 -9.57 1.58
N PRO A 53 -17.12 -9.97 1.40
CA PRO A 53 -17.48 -11.39 1.32
C PRO A 53 -16.76 -12.15 0.21
N LYS A 54 -16.41 -11.48 -0.89
CA LYS A 54 -15.75 -12.15 -2.02
C LYS A 54 -14.40 -12.76 -1.65
N PHE A 55 -13.73 -12.23 -0.64
CA PHE A 55 -12.44 -12.78 -0.21
C PHE A 55 -12.60 -13.94 0.77
N ASN A 56 -13.72 -13.98 1.47
CA ASN A 56 -14.03 -15.06 2.43
C ASN A 56 -12.91 -15.28 3.45
N PHE A 57 -12.27 -14.21 3.90
CA PHE A 57 -11.26 -14.29 4.95
C PHE A 57 -11.93 -14.52 6.30
N ASN A 58 -11.28 -15.30 7.14
CA ASN A 58 -11.73 -15.55 8.51
C ASN A 58 -11.47 -14.30 9.36
N GLN A 59 -12.41 -13.96 10.24
CA GLN A 59 -12.29 -12.74 11.07
C GLN A 59 -11.05 -12.78 11.98
N ASP A 60 -10.73 -13.94 12.54
CA ASP A 60 -9.54 -14.07 13.39
C ASP A 60 -8.26 -13.83 12.60
N GLU A 61 -8.21 -14.32 11.37
CA GLU A 61 -7.08 -14.07 10.47
C GLU A 61 -6.95 -12.61 10.10
N ILE A 62 -8.08 -11.93 9.84
CA ILE A 62 -8.11 -10.50 9.56
C ILE A 62 -7.57 -9.72 10.76
N ASP A 63 -8.03 -10.06 11.96
CA ASP A 63 -7.60 -9.36 13.18
C ASP A 63 -6.11 -9.53 13.42
N GLU A 64 -5.58 -10.73 13.22
CA GLU A 64 -4.15 -10.99 13.35
C GLU A 64 -3.34 -10.21 12.32
N PHE A 65 -3.82 -10.16 11.08
CA PHE A 65 -3.15 -9.44 10.02
C PHE A 65 -3.14 -7.93 10.31
N LEU A 66 -4.26 -7.39 10.74
CA LEU A 66 -4.34 -5.96 11.10
C LEU A 66 -3.39 -5.62 12.25
N ALA A 67 -3.23 -6.52 13.22
CA ALA A 67 -2.26 -6.32 14.28
C ALA A 67 -0.83 -6.25 13.74
N ILE A 68 -0.49 -7.13 12.80
CA ILE A 68 0.82 -7.10 12.13
C ILE A 68 1.00 -5.80 11.35
N ILE A 69 -0.03 -5.35 10.64
CA ILE A 69 0.01 -4.09 9.89
C ILE A 69 0.30 -2.93 10.84
N ILE A 70 -0.42 -2.82 11.94
CA ILE A 70 -0.25 -1.73 12.91
C ILE A 70 1.17 -1.70 13.47
N GLU A 71 1.74 -2.86 13.75
CA GLU A 71 3.12 -2.94 14.25
C GLU A 71 4.16 -2.63 13.18
N THR A 72 3.84 -2.84 11.92
CA THR A 72 4.78 -2.74 10.80
C THR A 72 4.83 -1.35 10.19
N VAL A 73 3.68 -0.67 10.10
CA VAL A 73 3.58 0.58 9.34
C VAL A 73 3.97 1.80 10.16
N GLU A 74 4.43 2.83 9.44
CA GLU A 74 4.49 4.19 9.96
C GLU A 74 3.23 4.89 9.46
N ILE A 75 2.49 5.54 10.37
CA ILE A 75 1.27 6.27 10.01
C ILE A 75 1.61 7.74 9.84
N VAL A 76 1.21 8.30 8.70
CA VAL A 76 1.33 9.74 8.44
C VAL A 76 -0.07 10.30 8.19
N GLU A 77 -0.27 11.57 8.52
CA GLU A 77 -1.56 12.23 8.34
C GLU A 77 -1.40 13.36 7.31
N PRO A 78 -1.82 13.11 6.05
CA PRO A 78 -1.73 14.13 5.01
C PRO A 78 -2.56 15.35 5.32
N GLU A 79 -1.99 16.54 5.09
CA GLU A 79 -2.69 17.81 5.22
C GLU A 79 -3.03 18.43 3.89
N LEU A 80 -2.65 17.77 2.79
CA LEU A 80 -2.94 18.23 1.44
C LEU A 80 -4.01 17.35 0.82
N THR A 81 -4.66 17.88 -0.21
CA THR A 81 -5.65 17.14 -0.99
C THR A 81 -5.17 17.08 -2.44
N ILE A 82 -5.12 15.86 -2.98
CA ILE A 82 -4.76 15.62 -4.37
C ILE A 82 -6.01 15.07 -5.06
N ASN A 83 -6.31 15.59 -6.24
CA ASN A 83 -7.44 15.19 -7.03
C ASN A 83 -7.03 14.96 -8.49
N LEU A 84 -5.92 14.25 -8.67
CA LEU A 84 -5.34 13.96 -9.98
C LEU A 84 -6.10 12.86 -10.71
N ILE A 85 -6.68 11.92 -9.95
CA ILE A 85 -7.43 10.78 -10.49
C ILE A 85 -8.89 10.93 -10.06
N PRO A 86 -9.73 11.63 -10.86
CA PRO A 86 -11.12 11.88 -10.46
C PRO A 86 -11.98 10.61 -10.39
N GLN A 87 -11.59 9.57 -11.11
CA GLN A 87 -12.34 8.32 -11.19
C GLN A 87 -12.24 7.48 -9.91
N ASP A 88 -11.20 7.71 -9.11
CA ASP A 88 -10.93 6.88 -7.93
C ASP A 88 -10.31 7.71 -6.82
N SER A 89 -11.11 8.02 -5.80
CA SER A 89 -10.65 8.82 -4.68
C SER A 89 -9.64 8.05 -3.82
N SER A 90 -9.71 6.72 -3.79
CA SER A 90 -8.75 5.89 -3.07
C SER A 90 -7.35 6.04 -3.63
N ASP A 91 -7.22 6.11 -4.96
CA ASP A 91 -5.92 6.31 -5.61
C ASP A 91 -5.33 7.67 -5.25
N ASN A 92 -6.17 8.70 -5.16
CA ASN A 92 -5.70 10.02 -4.73
C ASN A 92 -5.19 9.99 -3.28
N ARG A 93 -5.80 9.20 -2.42
CA ARG A 93 -5.32 9.04 -1.03
C ARG A 93 -3.95 8.38 -0.98
N VAL A 94 -3.66 7.45 -1.90
CA VAL A 94 -2.34 6.84 -2.03
C VAL A 94 -1.29 7.90 -2.36
N LEU A 95 -1.59 8.77 -3.33
CA LEU A 95 -0.69 9.87 -3.71
C LEU A 95 -0.44 10.81 -2.56
N GLU A 96 -1.48 11.21 -1.83
CA GLU A 96 -1.35 12.10 -0.67
C GLU A 96 -0.45 11.52 0.39
N CYS A 97 -0.61 10.24 0.68
CA CYS A 97 0.19 9.53 1.66
C CYS A 97 1.67 9.52 1.26
N ALA A 98 1.95 9.17 0.02
CA ALA A 98 3.32 9.07 -0.48
C ALA A 98 4.03 10.42 -0.49
N VAL A 99 3.32 11.49 -0.87
CA VAL A 99 3.88 12.84 -0.85
C VAL A 99 4.17 13.29 0.58
N THR A 100 3.23 13.07 1.49
CA THR A 100 3.37 13.49 2.89
C THR A 100 4.57 12.83 3.56
N ALA A 101 4.80 11.55 3.29
CA ALA A 101 5.89 10.80 3.89
C ALA A 101 7.19 10.88 3.10
N ASP A 102 7.18 11.58 1.97
CA ASP A 102 8.35 11.67 1.09
C ASP A 102 8.83 10.29 0.65
N CYS A 103 7.89 9.46 0.21
CA CYS A 103 8.17 8.10 -0.22
C CYS A 103 8.93 8.05 -1.53
N GLU A 104 9.69 6.97 -1.72
CA GLU A 104 10.41 6.73 -2.98
C GLU A 104 9.53 6.01 -3.99
N PHE A 105 8.60 5.14 -3.51
CA PHE A 105 7.81 4.28 -4.39
C PHE A 105 6.38 4.15 -3.90
N ILE A 106 5.48 4.03 -4.88
CA ILE A 106 4.12 3.53 -4.70
C ILE A 106 4.04 2.21 -5.47
N ILE A 107 3.57 1.16 -4.82
CA ILE A 107 3.43 -0.14 -5.45
C ILE A 107 1.93 -0.43 -5.60
N SER A 108 1.48 -0.61 -6.84
CA SER A 108 0.06 -0.80 -7.15
C SER A 108 -0.12 -1.69 -8.37
N GLY A 109 -1.26 -2.35 -8.45
CA GLY A 109 -1.69 -3.03 -9.66
C GLY A 109 -2.77 -2.25 -10.41
N ASP A 110 -3.15 -1.09 -9.91
CA ASP A 110 -4.22 -0.27 -10.51
C ASP A 110 -3.72 0.48 -11.73
N LYS A 111 -4.45 0.37 -12.85
CA LYS A 111 -4.01 0.98 -14.09
C LYS A 111 -3.94 2.50 -14.03
N HIS A 112 -4.83 3.15 -13.27
CA HIS A 112 -4.82 4.61 -13.18
C HIS A 112 -3.56 5.12 -12.50
N LEU A 113 -3.11 4.46 -11.44
CA LEU A 113 -1.86 4.80 -10.78
C LEU A 113 -0.66 4.46 -11.67
N LEU A 114 -0.66 3.26 -12.27
CA LEU A 114 0.46 2.81 -13.11
C LEU A 114 0.65 3.69 -14.34
N GLU A 115 -0.41 4.24 -14.91
CA GLU A 115 -0.34 5.15 -16.06
C GLU A 115 0.37 6.47 -15.72
N ILE A 116 0.35 6.90 -14.47
CA ILE A 116 1.06 8.10 -14.02
C ILE A 116 2.57 7.90 -14.10
N LYS A 117 3.06 6.72 -13.78
CA LYS A 117 4.48 6.28 -13.79
C LYS A 117 5.34 6.97 -12.75
N GLU A 118 5.31 8.29 -12.68
CA GLU A 118 6.07 9.07 -11.70
C GLU A 118 5.22 10.24 -11.23
N PHE A 119 5.30 10.53 -9.95
CA PHE A 119 4.65 11.70 -9.38
C PHE A 119 5.69 12.45 -8.56
N GLY A 120 6.23 13.53 -9.12
CA GLY A 120 7.43 14.16 -8.56
C GLY A 120 8.59 13.17 -8.59
N ASP A 121 9.20 12.94 -7.45
CA ASP A 121 10.30 11.98 -7.31
C ASP A 121 9.81 10.57 -6.95
N ILE A 122 8.51 10.37 -6.85
CA ILE A 122 7.91 9.10 -6.46
C ILE A 122 7.67 8.26 -7.71
N LYS A 123 8.21 7.05 -7.74
CA LYS A 123 8.00 6.11 -8.84
C LYS A 123 6.84 5.16 -8.51
N ILE A 124 5.99 4.92 -9.49
CA ILE A 124 4.83 4.04 -9.32
C ILE A 124 5.08 2.77 -10.12
N LEU A 125 5.14 1.64 -9.44
CA LEU A 125 5.51 0.35 -10.04
C LEU A 125 4.53 -0.75 -9.64
N ALA A 126 4.36 -1.72 -10.55
CA ALA A 126 3.68 -2.96 -10.22
C ALA A 126 4.56 -3.80 -9.28
N PRO A 127 3.96 -4.70 -8.48
CA PRO A 127 4.73 -5.50 -7.52
C PRO A 127 5.90 -6.28 -8.15
N ASP A 128 5.68 -6.93 -9.29
CA ASP A 128 6.74 -7.71 -9.93
C ASP A 128 7.93 -6.82 -10.33
N ASN A 129 7.63 -5.65 -10.85
CA ASN A 129 8.68 -4.72 -11.29
C ASN A 129 9.46 -4.16 -10.10
N PHE A 130 8.75 -3.85 -9.01
CA PHE A 130 9.40 -3.35 -7.81
C PHE A 130 10.31 -4.43 -7.20
N LEU A 131 9.83 -5.66 -7.15
CA LEU A 131 10.60 -6.76 -6.55
C LEU A 131 11.93 -6.97 -7.26
N LYS A 132 11.98 -6.74 -8.59
CA LYS A 132 13.22 -6.85 -9.37
C LYS A 132 14.28 -5.81 -8.98
N LEU A 133 13.88 -4.73 -8.34
CA LEU A 133 14.82 -3.70 -7.89
C LEU A 133 15.49 -4.03 -6.56
N LEU A 134 15.00 -5.03 -5.86
CA LEU A 134 15.46 -5.36 -4.52
C LEU A 134 16.59 -6.40 -4.51
#